data_ce3684f55b7de4f62f4f2a8fb4dbfcc0
#
_entry.id   ce3684f55b7de4f62f4f2a8fb4dbfcc0
#
_cell.length_a   1.000
_cell.length_b   1.000
_cell.length_c   1.000
_cell.angle_alpha   90.00
_cell.angle_beta   90.00
_cell.angle_gamma   90.00
#
_symmetry.space_group_name_H-M   'P 1'
#
loop_
_entity.id
_entity.type
_entity.pdbx_description
1 polymer ?
#
loop_
_entity_poly.entity_id
_entity_poly.type
_entity_poly.pdbx_seq_one_letter_code
_entity_poly.pdbx_strand_id
1 'polypeptide(L)'
;MASNPYEVEHNIKASDRRPHRRRPDMSSFTSHLHQISPDSATNNARSQREPTGPTPVDAAALFHLLRDQFQTLSTDAPTEENRDFLGSLMSALEDDIRAPPEKIPGVSQEYLDTLDRVPRKSLKKDDSCPICAELFVDDPYPLVVELPCHGSHKFDLECVGPWLQSKGTCPMCRADLNKKKVIEIPKDDDEEEDDVDGLYG
;
A
#
# COMPACT_ATOMS: atom_id res chain seq x y z
N MET A 1 -12.02 8.16 -37.23
CA MET A 1 -12.06 7.68 -35.83
C MET A 1 -13.44 8.00 -35.30
N ALA A 2 -14.23 6.99 -34.95
CA ALA A 2 -15.57 7.21 -34.42
C ALA A 2 -15.46 7.78 -33.00
N SER A 3 -15.95 9.00 -32.80
CA SER A 3 -16.05 9.59 -31.47
C SER A 3 -17.16 8.86 -30.68
N ASN A 4 -16.88 8.50 -29.46
CA ASN A 4 -17.85 7.87 -28.58
C ASN A 4 -19.03 8.84 -28.35
N PRO A 5 -20.30 8.43 -28.56
CA PRO A 5 -21.45 9.29 -28.33
C PRO A 5 -21.50 9.93 -26.94
N TYR A 6 -21.06 9.21 -25.92
CA TYR A 6 -20.96 9.71 -24.54
C TYR A 6 -19.99 10.89 -24.40
N GLU A 7 -18.85 10.86 -25.10
CA GLU A 7 -17.87 11.94 -25.09
C GLU A 7 -18.43 13.22 -25.73
N VAL A 8 -19.25 13.05 -26.77
CA VAL A 8 -19.90 14.18 -27.48
C VAL A 8 -20.97 14.82 -26.61
N GLU A 9 -21.81 14.02 -25.94
CA GLU A 9 -22.91 14.49 -25.12
C GLU A 9 -22.41 15.23 -23.87
N HIS A 10 -21.29 14.79 -23.28
CA HIS A 10 -20.67 15.40 -22.10
C HIS A 10 -19.54 16.39 -22.43
N ASN A 11 -19.38 16.76 -23.69
CA ASN A 11 -18.38 17.72 -24.18
C ASN A 11 -16.92 17.40 -23.71
N ILE A 12 -16.59 16.11 -23.63
CA ILE A 12 -15.26 15.62 -23.24
C ILE A 12 -14.33 15.81 -24.45
N LYS A 13 -13.41 16.75 -24.36
CA LYS A 13 -12.43 17.00 -25.41
C LYS A 13 -11.38 15.89 -25.43
N ALA A 14 -11.04 15.38 -26.60
CA ALA A 14 -10.00 14.36 -26.79
C ALA A 14 -8.61 14.81 -26.27
N SER A 15 -8.40 16.12 -26.08
CA SER A 15 -7.21 16.71 -25.49
C SER A 15 -7.12 16.51 -23.97
N ASP A 16 -8.22 16.11 -23.29
CA ASP A 16 -8.25 15.78 -21.87
C ASP A 16 -7.76 14.33 -21.59
N ARG A 17 -7.24 13.63 -22.60
CA ARG A 17 -6.50 12.40 -22.38
C ARG A 17 -5.29 12.73 -21.52
N ARG A 18 -5.43 12.47 -20.23
CA ARG A 18 -4.34 12.61 -19.26
C ARG A 18 -3.12 11.87 -19.79
N PRO A 19 -1.89 12.44 -19.63
CA PRO A 19 -0.69 11.73 -20.02
C PRO A 19 -0.73 10.34 -19.35
N HIS A 20 -0.26 9.33 -20.08
CA HIS A 20 -0.26 7.95 -19.63
C HIS A 20 0.51 7.90 -18.30
N ARG A 21 -0.20 7.64 -17.20
CA ARG A 21 0.41 7.56 -15.88
C ARG A 21 1.30 6.31 -15.82
N ARG A 22 2.48 6.46 -15.24
CA ARG A 22 3.43 5.35 -15.03
C ARG A 22 3.04 4.44 -13.86
N ARG A 23 1.86 4.62 -13.29
CA ARG A 23 1.39 3.75 -12.21
C ARG A 23 1.27 2.31 -12.70
N PRO A 24 1.75 1.33 -11.88
CA PRO A 24 1.63 -0.08 -12.23
C PRO A 24 0.16 -0.50 -12.30
N ASP A 25 -0.18 -1.37 -13.25
CA ASP A 25 -1.48 -2.04 -13.26
C ASP A 25 -1.46 -3.20 -12.27
N MET A 26 -2.05 -2.97 -11.10
CA MET A 26 -2.11 -3.95 -10.01
C MET A 26 -3.37 -4.82 -10.02
N SER A 27 -4.16 -4.78 -11.09
CA SER A 27 -5.43 -5.53 -11.16
C SER A 27 -5.24 -7.04 -10.98
N SER A 28 -4.22 -7.62 -11.62
CA SER A 28 -3.88 -9.04 -11.49
C SER A 28 -3.42 -9.39 -10.07
N PHE A 29 -2.57 -8.55 -9.48
CA PHE A 29 -2.10 -8.69 -8.10
C PHE A 29 -3.28 -8.65 -7.11
N THR A 30 -4.13 -7.63 -7.21
CA THR A 30 -5.27 -7.43 -6.32
C THR A 30 -6.27 -8.60 -6.44
N SER A 31 -6.54 -9.08 -7.66
CA SER A 31 -7.41 -10.23 -7.90
C SER A 31 -6.86 -11.49 -7.25
N HIS A 32 -5.55 -11.74 -7.39
CA HIS A 32 -4.92 -12.91 -6.78
C HIS A 32 -4.90 -12.82 -5.25
N LEU A 33 -4.57 -11.64 -4.71
CA LEU A 33 -4.60 -11.37 -3.27
C LEU A 33 -5.99 -11.65 -2.67
N HIS A 34 -7.06 -11.18 -3.33
CA HIS A 34 -8.43 -11.45 -2.89
C HIS A 34 -8.79 -12.94 -2.90
N GLN A 35 -8.25 -13.72 -3.84
CA GLN A 35 -8.51 -15.17 -3.91
C GLN A 35 -7.87 -15.94 -2.75
N ILE A 36 -6.71 -15.46 -2.25
CA ILE A 36 -5.96 -16.12 -1.19
C ILE A 36 -6.20 -15.52 0.20
N SER A 37 -6.92 -14.39 0.29
CA SER A 37 -7.27 -13.76 1.57
C SER A 37 -8.35 -14.57 2.31
N PRO A 38 -8.22 -14.77 3.62
CA PRO A 38 -9.18 -15.56 4.41
C PRO A 38 -10.61 -14.98 4.39
N ASP A 39 -10.77 -13.66 4.18
CA ASP A 39 -12.08 -13.01 4.11
C ASP A 39 -12.89 -13.39 2.86
N SER A 40 -12.25 -13.90 1.81
CA SER A 40 -12.93 -14.39 0.62
C SER A 40 -13.64 -15.74 0.83
N ALA A 41 -13.31 -16.46 1.89
CA ALA A 41 -13.90 -17.77 2.19
C ALA A 41 -15.40 -17.68 2.58
N THR A 42 -15.90 -16.51 2.98
CA THR A 42 -17.30 -16.33 3.42
C THR A 42 -18.30 -16.30 2.26
N ASN A 43 -17.85 -16.06 1.01
CA ASN A 43 -18.74 -15.92 -0.14
C ASN A 43 -18.87 -17.18 -1.02
N ASN A 44 -18.08 -18.22 -0.79
CA ASN A 44 -18.13 -19.47 -1.54
C ASN A 44 -18.58 -20.65 -0.67
N ALA A 45 -19.85 -20.64 -0.24
CA ALA A 45 -20.49 -21.70 0.55
C ALA A 45 -20.59 -23.08 -0.17
N ARG A 46 -19.80 -23.36 -1.20
CA ARG A 46 -19.82 -24.63 -1.96
C ARG A 46 -18.49 -25.38 -2.02
N SER A 47 -17.42 -24.89 -1.41
CA SER A 47 -16.17 -25.65 -1.35
C SER A 47 -15.97 -26.16 0.07
N GLN A 48 -16.19 -27.48 0.27
CA GLN A 48 -15.91 -28.23 1.52
C GLN A 48 -14.39 -28.44 1.70
N ARG A 49 -13.56 -27.44 1.34
CA ARG A 49 -12.15 -27.45 1.74
C ARG A 49 -12.02 -26.60 3.00
N GLU A 50 -11.37 -27.18 4.00
CA GLU A 50 -10.90 -26.44 5.17
C GLU A 50 -10.21 -25.13 4.71
N PRO A 51 -10.41 -23.99 5.39
CA PRO A 51 -9.73 -22.75 5.08
C PRO A 51 -8.25 -22.89 5.44
N THR A 52 -7.51 -23.61 4.59
CA THR A 52 -6.06 -23.57 4.61
C THR A 52 -5.68 -22.18 4.12
N GLY A 53 -5.01 -21.39 4.96
CA GLY A 53 -4.46 -20.08 4.56
C GLY A 53 -3.65 -20.17 3.26
N PRO A 54 -3.17 -19.02 2.73
CA PRO A 54 -2.43 -19.02 1.47
C PRO A 54 -1.29 -20.03 1.51
N THR A 55 -1.22 -20.85 0.47
CA THR A 55 -0.13 -21.82 0.35
C THR A 55 1.17 -21.10 -0.05
N PRO A 56 2.36 -21.70 0.19
CA PRO A 56 3.61 -21.14 -0.30
C PRO A 56 3.63 -20.89 -1.82
N VAL A 57 2.89 -21.71 -2.59
CA VAL A 57 2.74 -21.51 -4.05
C VAL A 57 1.93 -20.26 -4.36
N ASP A 58 0.86 -19.99 -3.62
CA ASP A 58 0.04 -18.79 -3.79
C ASP A 58 0.84 -17.52 -3.42
N ALA A 59 1.64 -17.60 -2.35
CA ALA A 59 2.54 -16.52 -1.95
C ALA A 59 3.60 -16.24 -3.03
N ALA A 60 4.23 -17.29 -3.56
CA ALA A 60 5.21 -17.14 -4.66
C ALA A 60 4.58 -16.49 -5.89
N ALA A 61 3.36 -16.91 -6.27
CA ALA A 61 2.65 -16.34 -7.40
C ALA A 61 2.36 -14.84 -7.19
N LEU A 62 1.96 -14.44 -5.99
CA LEU A 62 1.73 -13.04 -5.64
C LEU A 62 3.01 -12.19 -5.78
N PHE A 63 4.15 -12.70 -5.26
CA PHE A 63 5.44 -12.03 -5.39
C PHE A 63 5.91 -11.93 -6.85
N HIS A 64 5.65 -12.93 -7.66
CA HIS A 64 5.93 -12.89 -9.11
C HIS A 64 5.14 -11.77 -9.79
N LEU A 65 3.84 -11.67 -9.54
CA LEU A 65 3.00 -10.63 -10.13
C LEU A 65 3.52 -9.24 -9.77
N LEU A 66 3.87 -9.00 -8.52
CA LEU A 66 4.40 -7.73 -8.06
C LEU A 66 5.78 -7.42 -8.68
N ARG A 67 6.68 -8.41 -8.74
CA ARG A 67 7.98 -8.27 -9.40
C ARG A 67 7.83 -7.88 -10.87
N ASP A 68 6.93 -8.52 -11.59
CA ASP A 68 6.72 -8.25 -13.01
C ASP A 68 6.21 -6.83 -13.26
N GLN A 69 5.40 -6.29 -12.35
CA GLN A 69 4.99 -4.87 -12.40
C GLN A 69 6.19 -3.94 -12.17
N PHE A 70 7.02 -4.22 -11.18
CA PHE A 70 8.24 -3.42 -10.95
C PHE A 70 9.23 -3.53 -12.12
N GLN A 71 9.33 -4.69 -12.76
CA GLN A 71 10.13 -4.87 -13.97
C GLN A 71 9.64 -3.96 -15.11
N THR A 72 8.32 -3.87 -15.31
CA THR A 72 7.73 -2.99 -16.31
C THR A 72 8.06 -1.53 -16.01
N LEU A 73 7.90 -1.09 -14.75
CA LEU A 73 8.27 0.26 -14.34
C LEU A 73 9.77 0.56 -14.51
N SER A 74 10.63 -0.43 -14.21
CA SER A 74 12.09 -0.29 -14.33
C SER A 74 12.54 -0.10 -15.78
N THR A 75 11.83 -0.72 -16.74
CA THR A 75 12.13 -0.58 -18.17
C THR A 75 12.00 0.88 -18.63
N ASP A 76 10.99 1.58 -18.14
CA ASP A 76 10.68 2.97 -18.47
C ASP A 76 11.13 3.95 -17.37
N ALA A 77 12.04 3.56 -16.50
CA ALA A 77 12.50 4.39 -15.38
C ALA A 77 13.11 5.71 -15.88
N PRO A 78 12.68 6.87 -15.37
CA PRO A 78 13.16 8.17 -15.86
C PRO A 78 14.57 8.48 -15.39
N THR A 79 15.02 7.91 -14.27
CA THR A 79 16.35 8.10 -13.70
C THR A 79 17.00 6.77 -13.34
N GLU A 80 18.32 6.77 -13.24
CA GLU A 80 19.10 5.60 -12.80
C GLU A 80 18.74 5.25 -11.35
N GLU A 81 18.61 6.25 -10.48
CA GLU A 81 18.25 6.06 -9.07
C GLU A 81 16.89 5.37 -8.90
N ASN A 82 15.90 5.73 -9.75
CA ASN A 82 14.60 5.05 -9.74
C ASN A 82 14.74 3.60 -10.22
N ARG A 83 15.57 3.35 -11.24
CA ARG A 83 15.85 2.00 -11.74
C ARG A 83 16.52 1.15 -10.67
N ASP A 84 17.54 1.67 -9.99
CA ASP A 84 18.26 0.99 -8.92
C ASP A 84 17.33 0.69 -7.73
N PHE A 85 16.48 1.65 -7.38
CA PHE A 85 15.47 1.47 -6.34
C PHE A 85 14.51 0.32 -6.68
N LEU A 86 13.92 0.32 -7.88
CA LEU A 86 13.05 -0.77 -8.33
C LEU A 86 13.80 -2.10 -8.38
N GLY A 87 15.07 -2.11 -8.81
CA GLY A 87 15.95 -3.28 -8.78
C GLY A 87 16.11 -3.86 -7.38
N SER A 88 16.27 -3.00 -6.38
CA SER A 88 16.36 -3.42 -4.98
C SER A 88 15.08 -4.06 -4.45
N LEU A 89 13.91 -3.54 -4.88
CA LEU A 89 12.61 -4.11 -4.54
C LEU A 89 12.41 -5.48 -5.21
N MET A 90 12.77 -5.60 -6.49
CA MET A 90 12.67 -6.87 -7.23
C MET A 90 13.57 -7.94 -6.61
N SER A 91 14.81 -7.60 -6.23
CA SER A 91 15.71 -8.52 -5.55
C SER A 91 15.13 -9.05 -4.22
N ALA A 92 14.49 -8.17 -3.44
CA ALA A 92 13.83 -8.59 -2.20
C ALA A 92 12.62 -9.52 -2.43
N LEU A 93 11.94 -9.39 -3.56
CA LEU A 93 10.84 -10.31 -3.95
C LEU A 93 11.39 -11.64 -4.47
N GLU A 94 12.52 -11.64 -5.17
CA GLU A 94 13.16 -12.88 -5.66
C GLU A 94 13.59 -13.80 -4.53
N ASP A 95 14.03 -13.26 -3.41
CA ASP A 95 14.37 -14.06 -2.23
C ASP A 95 13.12 -14.77 -1.67
N ASP A 96 11.99 -14.07 -1.60
CA ASP A 96 10.72 -14.67 -1.15
C ASP A 96 10.11 -15.64 -2.19
N ILE A 97 10.33 -15.41 -3.48
CA ILE A 97 9.93 -16.35 -4.53
C ILE A 97 10.71 -17.65 -4.42
N ARG A 98 12.02 -17.55 -4.11
CA ARG A 98 12.90 -18.72 -3.96
C ARG A 98 12.60 -19.52 -2.70
N ALA A 99 12.23 -18.85 -1.61
CA ALA A 99 11.87 -19.44 -0.33
C ALA A 99 10.55 -18.81 0.18
N PRO A 100 9.39 -19.20 -0.38
CA PRO A 100 8.12 -18.59 -0.03
C PRO A 100 7.78 -18.78 1.44
N PRO A 101 7.34 -17.70 2.13
CA PRO A 101 6.91 -17.80 3.51
C PRO A 101 5.59 -18.58 3.62
N GLU A 102 5.39 -19.27 4.73
CA GLU A 102 4.14 -19.99 5.03
C GLU A 102 2.94 -19.04 5.15
N LYS A 103 3.19 -17.79 5.53
CA LYS A 103 2.19 -16.73 5.62
C LYS A 103 2.73 -15.48 4.95
N ILE A 104 1.89 -14.80 4.19
CA ILE A 104 2.22 -13.52 3.61
C ILE A 104 2.41 -12.51 4.76
N PRO A 105 3.61 -11.91 4.91
CA PRO A 105 3.92 -11.04 6.06
C PRO A 105 3.34 -9.63 5.90
N GLY A 106 2.49 -9.41 4.92
CA GLY A 106 1.93 -8.11 4.57
C GLY A 106 0.93 -7.57 5.59
N VAL A 107 0.62 -6.28 5.44
CA VAL A 107 -0.42 -5.61 6.22
C VAL A 107 -1.80 -5.83 5.60
N SER A 108 -2.86 -5.67 6.41
CA SER A 108 -4.24 -5.75 5.91
C SER A 108 -4.65 -4.49 5.14
N GLN A 109 -5.76 -4.58 4.37
CA GLN A 109 -6.36 -3.42 3.72
C GLN A 109 -6.78 -2.35 4.73
N GLU A 110 -7.35 -2.77 5.86
CA GLU A 110 -7.74 -1.87 6.96
C GLU A 110 -6.55 -1.04 7.46
N TYR A 111 -5.37 -1.65 7.56
CA TYR A 111 -4.15 -0.91 7.91
C TYR A 111 -3.81 0.16 6.86
N LEU A 112 -3.90 -0.16 5.57
CA LEU A 112 -3.67 0.80 4.49
C LEU A 112 -4.65 1.99 4.57
N ASP A 113 -5.88 1.73 4.97
CA ASP A 113 -6.91 2.74 5.11
C ASP A 113 -6.65 3.68 6.32
N THR A 114 -5.90 3.21 7.32
CA THR A 114 -5.48 4.01 8.50
C THR A 114 -4.23 4.84 8.29
N LEU A 115 -3.51 4.66 7.18
CA LEU A 115 -2.29 5.42 6.91
C LEU A 115 -2.57 6.93 6.81
N ASP A 116 -1.66 7.73 7.36
CA ASP A 116 -1.75 9.18 7.32
C ASP A 116 -1.72 9.68 5.87
N ARG A 117 -2.78 10.40 5.48
CA ARG A 117 -2.90 11.03 4.17
C ARG A 117 -2.23 12.39 4.16
N VAL A 118 -1.31 12.58 3.22
CA VAL A 118 -0.63 13.86 3.05
C VAL A 118 -1.52 14.80 2.24
N PRO A 119 -2.01 15.91 2.82
CA PRO A 119 -2.85 16.84 2.08
C PRO A 119 -2.06 17.52 0.96
N ARG A 120 -2.69 17.74 -0.21
CA ARG A 120 -2.05 18.36 -1.39
C ARG A 120 -1.30 19.66 -1.08
N LYS A 121 -1.79 20.44 -0.12
CA LYS A 121 -1.17 21.72 0.30
C LYS A 121 0.20 21.53 0.95
N SER A 122 0.46 20.36 1.52
CA SER A 122 1.74 20.02 2.18
C SER A 122 2.75 19.37 1.24
N LEU A 123 2.34 19.04 0.00
CA LEU A 123 3.22 18.46 -1.01
C LEU A 123 4.06 19.56 -1.66
N LYS A 124 5.36 19.31 -1.77
CA LYS A 124 6.27 20.20 -2.51
C LYS A 124 6.16 19.88 -4.00
N LYS A 125 6.53 20.87 -4.83
CA LYS A 125 6.46 20.72 -6.29
C LYS A 125 7.37 19.63 -6.84
N ASP A 126 8.47 19.39 -6.15
CA ASP A 126 9.50 18.42 -6.55
C ASP A 126 9.34 17.05 -5.85
N ASP A 127 8.32 16.90 -4.96
CA ASP A 127 8.04 15.63 -4.29
C ASP A 127 7.45 14.64 -5.30
N SER A 128 8.09 13.46 -5.41
CA SER A 128 7.67 12.38 -6.32
C SER A 128 7.54 11.05 -5.58
N CYS A 129 6.75 10.15 -6.14
CA CYS A 129 6.67 8.79 -5.65
C CYS A 129 7.93 8.02 -6.03
N PRO A 130 8.68 7.41 -5.08
CA PRO A 130 9.89 6.65 -5.41
C PRO A 130 9.64 5.44 -6.33
N ILE A 131 8.42 4.89 -6.36
CA ILE A 131 8.07 3.70 -7.16
C ILE A 131 7.80 4.08 -8.61
N CYS A 132 6.80 4.94 -8.89
CA CYS A 132 6.47 5.32 -10.26
C CYS A 132 7.26 6.53 -10.76
N ALA A 133 7.97 7.25 -9.89
CA ALA A 133 8.71 8.47 -10.16
C ALA A 133 7.85 9.63 -10.71
N GLU A 134 6.53 9.57 -10.56
CA GLU A 134 5.64 10.68 -10.90
C GLU A 134 5.60 11.72 -9.79
N LEU A 135 5.54 13.00 -10.18
CA LEU A 135 5.35 14.09 -9.21
C LEU A 135 3.95 14.00 -8.60
N PHE A 136 3.87 14.10 -7.28
CA PHE A 136 2.56 14.03 -6.59
C PHE A 136 1.62 15.16 -7.00
N VAL A 137 2.16 16.31 -7.38
CA VAL A 137 1.37 17.49 -7.75
C VAL A 137 0.74 17.39 -9.15
N ASP A 138 1.26 16.51 -10.01
CA ASP A 138 0.73 16.28 -11.37
C ASP A 138 -0.60 15.53 -11.34
N ASP A 139 -0.89 14.84 -10.23
CA ASP A 139 -2.19 14.24 -10.01
C ASP A 139 -3.20 15.30 -9.52
N PRO A 140 -4.35 15.46 -10.18
CA PRO A 140 -5.44 16.30 -9.68
C PRO A 140 -5.97 15.86 -8.32
N TYR A 141 -5.93 14.55 -8.03
CA TYR A 141 -6.44 13.93 -6.80
C TYR A 141 -5.40 12.96 -6.21
N PRO A 142 -4.25 13.47 -5.71
CA PRO A 142 -3.16 12.62 -5.25
C PRO A 142 -3.56 11.88 -3.97
N LEU A 143 -3.37 10.57 -3.97
CA LEU A 143 -3.54 9.72 -2.79
C LEU A 143 -2.17 9.41 -2.18
N VAL A 144 -1.52 10.44 -1.66
CA VAL A 144 -0.20 10.31 -1.03
C VAL A 144 -0.33 9.89 0.42
N VAL A 145 0.40 8.86 0.81
CA VAL A 145 0.51 8.38 2.18
C VAL A 145 1.92 8.59 2.72
N GLU A 146 1.99 8.89 4.00
CA GLU A 146 3.23 8.94 4.77
C GLU A 146 3.30 7.69 5.64
N LEU A 147 4.46 7.00 5.59
CA LEU A 147 4.65 5.79 6.38
C LEU A 147 5.13 6.14 7.80
N PRO A 148 4.67 5.40 8.85
CA PRO A 148 4.94 5.74 10.24
C PRO A 148 6.41 5.57 10.67
N CYS A 149 7.25 5.01 9.80
CA CYS A 149 8.67 4.82 10.06
C CYS A 149 9.48 6.11 9.94
N HIS A 150 9.10 7.03 9.03
CA HIS A 150 9.79 8.30 8.81
C HIS A 150 8.94 9.26 7.99
N GLY A 151 8.84 10.53 8.42
CA GLY A 151 8.00 11.55 7.79
C GLY A 151 8.37 11.96 6.35
N SER A 152 9.53 11.53 5.85
CA SER A 152 9.90 11.73 4.44
C SER A 152 9.55 10.54 3.53
N HIS A 153 9.12 9.40 4.11
CA HIS A 153 8.79 8.20 3.33
C HIS A 153 7.36 8.29 2.83
N LYS A 154 7.19 9.09 1.78
CA LYS A 154 5.92 9.36 1.12
C LYS A 154 5.81 8.58 -0.18
N PHE A 155 4.64 8.04 -0.42
CA PHE A 155 4.34 7.24 -1.60
C PHE A 155 2.93 7.52 -2.10
N ASP A 156 2.71 7.26 -3.37
CA ASP A 156 1.37 7.05 -3.87
C ASP A 156 0.82 5.74 -3.29
N LEU A 157 -0.37 5.77 -2.73
CA LEU A 157 -0.97 4.60 -2.11
C LEU A 157 -1.15 3.43 -3.09
N GLU A 158 -1.52 3.73 -4.34
CA GLU A 158 -1.69 2.71 -5.38
C GLU A 158 -0.38 2.00 -5.70
N CYS A 159 0.76 2.70 -5.56
CA CYS A 159 2.08 2.13 -5.80
C CYS A 159 2.60 1.33 -4.61
N VAL A 160 2.43 1.85 -3.38
CA VAL A 160 3.03 1.22 -2.19
C VAL A 160 2.12 0.15 -1.57
N GLY A 161 0.80 0.26 -1.76
CA GLY A 161 -0.19 -0.68 -1.19
C GLY A 161 0.15 -2.15 -1.46
N PRO A 162 0.34 -2.57 -2.73
CA PRO A 162 0.70 -3.94 -3.07
C PRO A 162 1.98 -4.44 -2.40
N TRP A 163 3.00 -3.59 -2.28
CA TRP A 163 4.22 -3.91 -1.55
C TRP A 163 3.95 -4.13 -0.05
N LEU A 164 3.21 -3.21 0.58
CA LEU A 164 2.87 -3.32 2.00
C LEU A 164 2.02 -4.55 2.30
N GLN A 165 1.08 -4.88 1.42
CA GLN A 165 0.25 -6.09 1.53
C GLN A 165 1.04 -7.39 1.28
N SER A 166 2.18 -7.32 0.61
CA SER A 166 3.04 -8.48 0.36
C SER A 166 4.12 -8.64 1.43
N LYS A 167 4.81 -7.54 1.79
CA LYS A 167 6.03 -7.54 2.61
C LYS A 167 5.83 -6.99 4.02
N GLY A 168 4.82 -6.13 4.25
CA GLY A 168 4.59 -5.48 5.54
C GLY A 168 5.72 -4.55 6.01
N THR A 169 6.63 -4.17 5.11
CA THR A 169 7.81 -3.35 5.42
C THR A 169 7.88 -2.11 4.56
N CYS A 170 8.48 -1.04 5.08
CA CYS A 170 8.75 0.16 4.28
C CYS A 170 9.69 -0.14 3.12
N PRO A 171 9.36 0.22 1.86
CA PRO A 171 10.24 -0.02 0.71
C PRO A 171 11.61 0.66 0.80
N MET A 172 11.69 1.83 1.47
CA MET A 172 12.92 2.61 1.57
C MET A 172 13.85 2.17 2.70
N CYS A 173 13.31 2.03 3.93
CA CYS A 173 14.13 1.74 5.12
C CYS A 173 13.93 0.32 5.67
N ARG A 174 13.03 -0.48 5.08
CA ARG A 174 12.71 -1.85 5.49
C ARG A 174 12.18 -2.00 6.91
N ALA A 175 11.77 -0.88 7.54
CA ALA A 175 11.12 -0.92 8.85
C ALA A 175 9.84 -1.76 8.79
N ASP A 176 9.67 -2.64 9.75
CA ASP A 176 8.50 -3.51 9.89
C ASP A 176 7.28 -2.67 10.34
N LEU A 177 6.23 -2.69 9.55
CA LEU A 177 5.00 -1.94 9.77
C LEU A 177 3.90 -2.80 10.41
N ASN A 178 4.11 -4.12 10.53
CA ASN A 178 3.19 -5.02 11.21
C ASN A 178 3.20 -4.86 12.74
N LYS A 179 4.24 -4.22 13.29
CA LYS A 179 4.30 -3.93 14.71
C LYS A 179 3.26 -2.85 15.04
N LYS A 180 2.16 -3.25 15.68
CA LYS A 180 1.23 -2.28 16.27
C LYS A 180 2.06 -1.36 17.16
N LYS A 181 2.05 -0.03 16.92
CA LYS A 181 2.47 0.92 17.95
C LYS A 181 1.59 0.63 19.17
N VAL A 182 2.18 0.05 20.21
CA VAL A 182 1.54 0.04 21.52
C VAL A 182 1.51 1.51 21.92
N ILE A 183 0.37 2.14 21.80
CA ILE A 183 0.13 3.45 22.41
C ILE A 183 0.11 3.13 23.89
N GLU A 184 1.24 3.37 24.58
CA GLU A 184 1.24 3.44 26.03
C GLU A 184 0.39 4.63 26.41
N ILE A 185 -0.86 4.35 26.77
CA ILE A 185 -1.75 5.33 27.39
C ILE A 185 -1.08 5.63 28.73
N PRO A 186 -0.64 6.87 29.00
CA PRO A 186 -0.18 7.23 30.34
C PRO A 186 -1.29 6.83 31.30
N LYS A 187 -0.97 6.03 32.29
CA LYS A 187 -1.86 5.84 33.43
C LYS A 187 -1.86 7.16 34.17
N ASP A 188 -3.00 7.83 34.13
CA ASP A 188 -3.27 8.95 35.01
C ASP A 188 -3.31 8.36 36.43
N ASP A 189 -2.20 8.50 37.15
CA ASP A 189 -2.09 8.19 38.58
C ASP A 189 -2.68 9.38 39.37
N ASP A 190 -3.93 9.71 39.16
CA ASP A 190 -4.70 10.66 39.98
C ASP A 190 -5.75 9.88 40.80
N GLU A 191 -5.27 9.02 41.70
CA GLU A 191 -6.06 8.67 42.88
C GLU A 191 -5.78 9.71 43.96
N GLU A 192 -6.36 10.92 43.87
CA GLU A 192 -6.54 11.79 45.02
C GLU A 192 -7.61 11.12 45.90
N GLU A 193 -7.15 10.42 46.95
CA GLU A 193 -8.01 10.03 48.08
C GLU A 193 -8.48 11.30 48.80
N ASP A 194 -9.67 11.76 48.50
CA ASP A 194 -10.41 12.73 49.30
C ASP A 194 -10.80 12.04 50.63
N ASP A 195 -9.93 12.17 51.63
CA ASP A 195 -10.23 11.93 53.01
C ASP A 195 -11.30 12.93 53.48
N VAL A 196 -12.55 12.55 53.30
CA VAL A 196 -13.69 13.24 53.94
C VAL A 196 -13.91 12.57 55.31
N ASP A 197 -13.01 12.85 56.23
CA ASP A 197 -13.21 12.44 57.60
C ASP A 197 -13.86 13.58 58.41
N GLY A 198 -15.03 13.29 58.89
CA GLY A 198 -15.53 13.81 60.17
C GLY A 198 -16.15 15.16 60.22
N LEU A 199 -17.48 15.25 60.02
CA LEU A 199 -18.27 16.25 60.79
C LEU A 199 -19.71 15.80 61.01
N TYR A 200 -19.92 14.88 61.98
CA TYR A 200 -21.15 14.82 62.78
C TYR A 200 -20.77 14.27 64.19
N GLY A 201 -20.66 15.21 65.13
CA GLY A 201 -20.73 15.02 66.56
C GLY A 201 -21.57 16.10 67.17
#